data_82bfc581e6b5b7316a68a1b4bf717b3c
#
_entry.id   82bfc581e6b5b7316a68a1b4bf717b3c
#
_cell.length_a   1.000
_cell.length_b   1.000
_cell.length_c   1.000
_cell.angle_alpha   90.00
_cell.angle_beta   90.00
_cell.angle_gamma   90.00
#
_symmetry.space_group_name_H-M   'P 1'
#
loop_
_entity.id
_entity.type
_entity.pdbx_description
1 polymer ?
#
loop_
_entity_poly.entity_id
_entity_poly.type
_entity_poly.pdbx_seq_one_letter_code
_entity_poly.pdbx_strand_id
1 'polypeptide(L)'
;LQELLPMLVKGREQAFFVHTAGSMPMDIWKGYLSHYGVFYPMQTFSKQRAVDFATVPFFVEAGGETELKMLKELAGKLSPKVYEATSEQRKYLHIAAVFACNFANHMYALSARILEKPSYSF
;
A
#
# COMPACT_ATOMS: atom_id res chain seq x y z
N LEU A 1 -6.47 11.44 -5.35
CA LEU A 1 -7.58 10.90 -4.55
C LEU A 1 -8.35 12.01 -3.82
N GLN A 2 -7.67 12.93 -3.10
CA GLN A 2 -8.33 13.99 -2.33
C GLN A 2 -9.30 14.85 -3.17
N GLU A 3 -8.93 15.21 -4.39
CA GLU A 3 -9.78 15.99 -5.30
C GLU A 3 -11.05 15.22 -5.74
N LEU A 4 -11.00 13.90 -5.74
CA LEU A 4 -12.11 13.03 -6.15
C LEU A 4 -13.03 12.63 -4.99
N LEU A 5 -12.60 12.83 -3.74
CA LEU A 5 -13.35 12.39 -2.55
C LEU A 5 -14.81 12.85 -2.54
N PRO A 6 -15.13 14.14 -2.77
CA PRO A 6 -16.52 14.60 -2.73
C PRO A 6 -17.42 13.88 -3.75
N MET A 7 -16.88 13.51 -4.90
CA MET A 7 -17.61 12.77 -5.93
C MET A 7 -17.78 11.29 -5.57
N LEU A 8 -16.71 10.67 -5.02
CA LEU A 8 -16.71 9.25 -4.68
C LEU A 8 -17.68 8.92 -3.55
N VAL A 9 -17.80 9.80 -2.56
CA VAL A 9 -18.61 9.57 -1.38
C VAL A 9 -20.06 10.02 -1.52
N LYS A 10 -20.38 10.84 -2.52
CA LYS A 10 -21.73 11.36 -2.72
C LYS A 10 -22.76 10.24 -2.84
N GLY A 11 -23.75 10.22 -1.95
CA GLY A 11 -24.79 9.20 -1.87
C GLY A 11 -24.32 7.85 -1.30
N ARG A 12 -23.10 7.79 -0.76
CA ARG A 12 -22.48 6.56 -0.22
C ARG A 12 -21.83 6.78 1.14
N GLU A 13 -22.28 7.77 1.89
CA GLU A 13 -21.67 8.23 3.15
C GLU A 13 -21.64 7.13 4.23
N GLN A 14 -22.50 6.12 4.10
CA GLN A 14 -22.56 4.96 4.99
C GLN A 14 -21.76 3.74 4.49
N ALA A 15 -21.16 3.83 3.30
CA ALA A 15 -20.34 2.74 2.78
C ALA A 15 -18.96 2.73 3.46
N PHE A 16 -18.37 1.54 3.52
CA PHE A 16 -17.02 1.36 4.04
C PHE A 16 -15.99 1.54 2.91
N PHE A 17 -15.24 2.62 2.98
CA PHE A 17 -14.18 2.93 2.03
C PHE A 17 -12.80 2.70 2.61
N VAL A 18 -11.92 2.15 1.82
CA VAL A 18 -10.51 1.98 2.13
C VAL A 18 -9.63 2.48 0.99
N HIS A 19 -8.44 2.95 1.33
CA HIS A 19 -7.39 3.13 0.32
C HIS A 19 -6.23 2.15 0.57
N THR A 20 -5.40 1.98 -0.43
CA THR A 20 -4.27 1.05 -0.41
C THR A 20 -2.91 1.74 -0.49
N ALA A 21 -2.86 3.05 -0.24
CA ALA A 21 -1.65 3.84 -0.36
C ALA A 21 -0.79 3.79 0.91
N GLY A 22 0.50 3.51 0.76
CA GLY A 22 1.44 3.46 1.88
C GLY A 22 1.72 4.81 2.52
N SER A 23 1.81 5.88 1.71
CA SER A 23 2.19 7.22 2.17
C SER A 23 1.01 8.13 2.53
N MET A 24 -0.22 7.73 2.21
CA MET A 24 -1.41 8.56 2.43
C MET A 24 -2.00 8.29 3.81
N PRO A 25 -2.29 9.33 4.62
CA PRO A 25 -2.90 9.13 5.93
C PRO A 25 -4.36 8.67 5.82
N MET A 26 -4.83 7.95 6.83
CA MET A 26 -6.23 7.54 6.94
C MET A 26 -7.18 8.74 7.07
N ASP A 27 -6.72 9.82 7.66
CA ASP A 27 -7.50 11.03 7.94
C ASP A 27 -8.04 11.74 6.70
N ILE A 28 -7.61 11.35 5.48
CA ILE A 28 -8.22 11.87 4.25
C ILE A 28 -9.72 11.58 4.15
N TRP A 29 -10.18 10.52 4.81
CA TRP A 29 -11.59 10.13 4.85
C TRP A 29 -12.42 10.89 5.89
N LYS A 30 -11.73 11.52 6.85
CA LYS A 30 -12.36 12.18 7.98
C LYS A 30 -13.22 13.35 7.50
N GLY A 31 -14.46 13.38 7.98
CA GLY A 31 -15.46 14.39 7.59
C GLY A 31 -16.26 14.04 6.32
N TYR A 32 -15.87 12.99 5.60
CA TYR A 32 -16.60 12.50 4.41
C TYR A 32 -17.35 11.20 4.68
N LEU A 33 -16.80 10.33 5.51
CA LEU A 33 -17.31 8.98 5.73
C LEU A 33 -17.37 8.65 7.22
N SER A 34 -18.36 7.81 7.58
CA SER A 34 -18.47 7.22 8.93
C SER A 34 -17.63 5.95 9.06
N HIS A 35 -17.46 5.20 7.98
CA HIS A 35 -16.76 3.93 7.94
C HIS A 35 -15.60 3.99 6.94
N TYR A 36 -14.39 3.98 7.44
CA TYR A 36 -13.20 4.12 6.59
C TYR A 36 -11.99 3.43 7.19
N GLY A 37 -11.01 3.18 6.35
CA GLY A 37 -9.76 2.57 6.76
C GLY A 37 -8.69 2.60 5.69
N VAL A 38 -7.63 1.86 5.97
CA VAL A 38 -6.52 1.62 5.06
C VAL A 38 -6.24 0.13 5.00
N PHE A 39 -6.05 -0.38 3.79
CA PHE A 39 -5.73 -1.77 3.51
C PHE A 39 -4.48 -1.80 2.63
N TYR A 40 -3.31 -1.81 3.26
CA TYR A 40 -2.03 -1.62 2.56
C TYR A 40 -1.26 -2.94 2.41
N PRO A 41 -1.27 -3.56 1.22
CA PRO A 41 -0.34 -4.62 0.89
C PRO A 41 1.04 -4.03 0.59
N MET A 42 2.05 -4.38 1.40
CA MET A 42 3.42 -3.89 1.20
C MET A 42 4.14 -4.75 0.17
N GLN A 43 3.88 -4.48 -1.11
CA GLN A 43 4.44 -5.20 -2.25
C GLN A 43 4.57 -4.29 -3.46
N THR A 44 5.60 -4.53 -4.27
CA THR A 44 5.69 -3.95 -5.62
C THR A 44 4.84 -4.79 -6.57
N PHE A 45 3.84 -4.17 -7.18
CA PHE A 45 2.97 -4.81 -8.15
C PHE A 45 3.42 -4.48 -9.58
N SER A 46 3.53 -5.48 -10.43
CA SER A 46 3.78 -5.32 -11.87
C SER A 46 2.76 -6.11 -12.68
N LYS A 47 2.42 -5.62 -13.88
CA LYS A 47 1.47 -6.29 -14.77
C LYS A 47 1.97 -7.65 -15.28
N GLN A 48 3.27 -7.89 -15.24
CA GLN A 48 3.94 -9.05 -15.84
C GLN A 48 4.18 -10.19 -14.86
N ARG A 49 3.99 -9.95 -13.56
CA ARG A 49 4.28 -10.93 -12.51
C ARG A 49 3.04 -11.24 -11.71
N ALA A 50 2.70 -12.53 -11.62
CA ALA A 50 1.70 -13.00 -10.68
C ALA A 50 2.16 -12.76 -9.23
N VAL A 51 1.25 -12.30 -8.39
CA VAL A 51 1.51 -12.03 -6.98
C VAL A 51 0.96 -13.17 -6.14
N ASP A 52 1.84 -13.77 -5.34
CA ASP A 52 1.41 -14.69 -4.27
C ASP A 52 1.09 -13.87 -3.02
N PHE A 53 -0.17 -13.59 -2.81
CA PHE A 53 -0.64 -12.80 -1.67
C PHE A 53 -0.28 -13.43 -0.31
N ALA A 54 -0.12 -14.74 -0.23
CA ALA A 54 0.28 -15.41 1.01
C ALA A 54 1.66 -14.95 1.53
N THR A 55 2.51 -14.43 0.66
CA THR A 55 3.83 -13.90 1.02
C THR A 55 3.82 -12.42 1.38
N VAL A 56 2.76 -11.69 1.02
CA VAL A 56 2.65 -10.23 1.16
C VAL A 56 2.22 -9.85 2.58
N PRO A 57 2.96 -9.00 3.29
CA PRO A 57 2.47 -8.42 4.53
C PRO A 57 1.41 -7.35 4.26
N PHE A 58 0.30 -7.43 4.99
CA PHE A 58 -0.79 -6.46 4.96
C PHE A 58 -0.76 -5.60 6.22
N PHE A 59 -0.78 -4.31 6.04
CA PHE A 59 -0.91 -3.34 7.12
C PHE A 59 -2.28 -2.68 7.07
N VAL A 60 -3.01 -2.77 8.18
CA VAL A 60 -4.39 -2.29 8.26
C VAL A 60 -4.53 -1.21 9.31
N GLU A 61 -5.41 -0.25 9.04
CA GLU A 61 -5.80 0.82 9.93
C GLU A 61 -7.28 1.15 9.68
N ALA A 62 -8.05 1.45 10.73
CA ALA A 62 -9.46 1.78 10.57
C ALA A 62 -9.90 2.84 11.56
N GLY A 63 -11.00 3.54 11.22
CA GLY A 63 -11.59 4.57 12.07
C GLY A 63 -12.35 4.03 13.28
N GLY A 64 -12.66 2.70 13.31
CA GLY A 64 -13.37 2.05 14.40
C GLY A 64 -12.94 0.58 14.55
N GLU A 65 -13.29 0.01 15.70
CA GLU A 65 -12.92 -1.39 16.01
C GLU A 65 -13.61 -2.43 15.10
N THR A 66 -14.87 -2.17 14.75
CA THR A 66 -15.62 -3.06 13.85
C THR A 66 -15.00 -3.11 12.47
N GLU A 67 -14.65 -1.95 11.91
CA GLU A 67 -13.97 -1.81 10.62
C GLU A 67 -12.59 -2.45 10.65
N LEU A 68 -11.84 -2.25 11.74
CA LEU A 68 -10.52 -2.85 11.92
C LEU A 68 -10.60 -4.38 11.91
N LYS A 69 -11.57 -4.95 12.63
CA LYS A 69 -11.82 -6.39 12.66
C LYS A 69 -12.15 -6.93 11.27
N MET A 70 -13.01 -6.24 10.52
CA MET A 70 -13.35 -6.61 9.14
C MET A 70 -12.12 -6.62 8.22
N LEU A 71 -11.26 -5.59 8.33
CA LEU A 71 -10.02 -5.51 7.54
C LEU A 71 -9.03 -6.62 7.90
N LYS A 72 -8.89 -6.93 9.18
CA LYS A 72 -8.05 -8.04 9.62
C LYS A 72 -8.54 -9.39 9.11
N GLU A 73 -9.84 -9.63 9.16
CA GLU A 73 -10.43 -10.86 8.64
C GLU A 73 -10.24 -10.98 7.13
N LEU A 74 -10.45 -9.90 6.39
CA LEU A 74 -10.22 -9.86 4.94
C LEU A 74 -8.75 -10.12 4.60
N ALA A 75 -7.83 -9.42 5.26
CA ALA A 75 -6.40 -9.60 5.05
C ALA A 75 -5.94 -11.01 5.40
N GLY A 76 -6.47 -11.58 6.51
CA GLY A 76 -6.15 -12.93 6.96
C GLY A 76 -6.57 -14.03 5.99
N LYS A 77 -7.58 -13.77 5.13
CA LYS A 77 -7.95 -14.70 4.04
C LYS A 77 -6.94 -14.68 2.89
N LEU A 78 -6.17 -13.60 2.75
CA LEU A 78 -5.19 -13.41 1.68
C LEU A 78 -3.78 -13.78 2.12
N SER A 79 -3.42 -13.47 3.38
CA SER A 79 -2.07 -13.66 3.92
C SER A 79 -2.11 -13.95 5.42
N PRO A 80 -1.20 -14.80 5.93
CA PRO A 80 -0.99 -14.96 7.36
C PRO A 80 -0.27 -13.76 8.00
N LYS A 81 0.26 -12.83 7.20
CA LYS A 81 1.07 -11.70 7.63
C LYS A 81 0.21 -10.43 7.70
N VAL A 82 -0.60 -10.31 8.74
CA VAL A 82 -1.49 -9.17 8.95
C VAL A 82 -1.07 -8.39 10.19
N TYR A 83 -0.84 -7.11 10.03
CA TYR A 83 -0.36 -6.20 11.05
C TYR A 83 -1.21 -4.94 11.13
N GLU A 84 -1.40 -4.41 12.32
CA GLU A 84 -1.91 -3.06 12.50
C GLU A 84 -0.77 -2.06 12.37
N ALA A 85 -1.02 -0.95 11.68
CA ALA A 85 -0.07 0.13 11.61
C ALA A 85 -0.79 1.46 11.46
N THR A 86 -0.43 2.43 12.31
CA THR A 86 -0.92 3.80 12.17
C THR A 86 -0.45 4.43 10.85
N SER A 87 -1.09 5.52 10.45
CA SER A 87 -0.70 6.28 9.26
C SER A 87 0.76 6.71 9.31
N GLU A 88 1.26 7.09 10.48
CA GLU A 88 2.66 7.47 10.67
C GLU A 88 3.60 6.26 10.51
N GLN A 89 3.31 5.16 11.19
CA GLN A 89 4.10 3.93 11.07
C GLN A 89 4.13 3.41 9.63
N ARG A 90 2.99 3.43 8.96
CA ARG A 90 2.87 3.00 7.57
C ARG A 90 3.70 3.88 6.62
N LYS A 91 3.76 5.20 6.87
CA LYS A 91 4.60 6.11 6.09
C LYS A 91 6.07 5.72 6.18
N TYR A 92 6.59 5.42 7.37
CA TYR A 92 7.98 4.96 7.53
C TYR A 92 8.22 3.60 6.89
N LEU A 93 7.30 2.67 7.02
CA LEU A 93 7.36 1.38 6.33
C LEU A 93 7.42 1.54 4.82
N HIS A 94 6.58 2.43 4.27
CA HIS A 94 6.58 2.73 2.84
C HIS A 94 7.91 3.34 2.38
N ILE A 95 8.44 4.32 3.10
CA ILE A 95 9.74 4.93 2.79
C ILE A 95 10.85 3.87 2.83
N ALA A 96 10.90 3.05 3.86
CA ALA A 96 11.88 1.98 3.97
C ALA A 96 11.80 1.00 2.79
N ALA A 97 10.60 0.61 2.38
CA ALA A 97 10.39 -0.25 1.22
C ALA A 97 10.84 0.40 -0.09
N VAL A 98 10.61 1.70 -0.26
CA VAL A 98 11.10 2.46 -1.43
C VAL A 98 12.62 2.42 -1.51
N PHE A 99 13.32 2.67 -0.39
CA PHE A 99 14.78 2.57 -0.34
C PHE A 99 15.29 1.15 -0.62
N ALA A 100 14.71 0.15 0.05
CA ALA A 100 15.15 -1.23 -0.09
C ALA A 100 14.90 -1.83 -1.49
N CYS A 101 13.85 -1.41 -2.18
CA CYS A 101 13.45 -1.98 -3.46
C CYS A 101 13.71 -1.03 -4.63
N ASN A 102 13.12 0.15 -4.63
CA ASN A 102 13.14 1.02 -5.82
C ASN A 102 14.51 1.64 -6.05
N PHE A 103 15.17 2.14 -5.00
CA PHE A 103 16.52 2.69 -5.13
C PHE A 103 17.55 1.61 -5.45
N ALA A 104 17.46 0.44 -4.81
CA ALA A 104 18.33 -0.68 -5.13
C ALA A 104 18.20 -1.09 -6.61
N ASN A 105 16.96 -1.27 -7.11
CA ASN A 105 16.72 -1.58 -8.51
C ASN A 105 17.23 -0.48 -9.45
N HIS A 106 17.11 0.78 -9.08
CA HIS A 106 17.66 1.88 -9.86
C HIS A 106 19.18 1.83 -9.94
N MET A 107 19.86 1.51 -8.85
CA MET A 107 21.32 1.32 -8.84
C MET A 107 21.76 0.17 -9.74
N TYR A 108 21.05 -0.96 -9.71
CA TYR A 108 21.32 -2.07 -10.61
C TYR A 108 21.13 -1.68 -12.09
N ALA A 109 20.08 -0.94 -12.42
CA ALA A 109 19.84 -0.45 -13.78
C ALA A 109 20.93 0.51 -14.25
N LEU A 110 21.41 1.41 -13.40
CA LEU A 110 22.53 2.30 -13.71
C LEU A 110 23.82 1.52 -13.93
N SER A 111 24.10 0.53 -13.09
CA SER A 111 25.28 -0.34 -13.22
C SER A 111 25.27 -1.09 -14.56
N ALA A 112 24.12 -1.65 -14.96
CA ALA A 112 23.97 -2.32 -16.25
C ALA A 112 24.28 -1.37 -17.42
N ARG A 113 23.74 -0.14 -17.39
CA ARG A 113 24.00 0.89 -18.43
C ARG A 113 25.48 1.31 -18.49
N ILE A 114 26.19 1.31 -17.37
CA ILE A 114 27.63 1.60 -17.35
C ILE A 114 28.39 0.48 -18.05
N LEU A 115 28.00 -0.78 -17.84
CA LEU A 115 28.62 -1.96 -18.47
C LEU A 115 28.34 -2.08 -19.97
N GLU A 116 27.27 -1.47 -20.48
CA GLU A 116 26.97 -1.43 -21.91
C GLU A 116 27.91 -0.50 -22.70
N LYS A 117 28.51 0.49 -22.07
CA LYS A 117 29.34 1.51 -22.74
C LYS A 117 30.68 1.00 -23.27
N PRO A 118 31.47 0.21 -22.57
CA PRO A 118 32.60 -0.50 -23.18
C PRO A 118 32.05 -1.84 -23.71
N SER A 119 32.32 -2.22 -24.92
CA SER A 119 31.85 -3.43 -25.59
C SER A 119 32.20 -4.74 -24.84
N TYR A 120 31.76 -4.88 -23.60
CA TYR A 120 31.85 -6.13 -22.84
C TYR A 120 30.65 -7.01 -23.22
N SER A 121 30.95 -8.17 -23.78
CA SER A 121 29.98 -9.24 -23.94
C SER A 121 30.09 -10.16 -22.73
N PHE A 122 29.07 -10.12 -21.90
CA PHE A 122 28.94 -11.05 -20.77
C PHE A 122 27.95 -12.16 -21.13
#